data_a9bf0a041cdc469cbea5218bcc180580
#
_entry.id   a9bf0a041cdc469cbea5218bcc180580
#
_cell.length_a   1.000
_cell.length_b   1.000
_cell.length_c   1.000
_cell.angle_alpha   90.00
_cell.angle_beta   90.00
_cell.angle_gamma   90.00
#
_symmetry.space_group_name_H-M   'P 1'
#
loop_
_entity.id
_entity.type
_entity.pdbx_description
1 polymer ?
#
loop_
_entity_poly.entity_id
_entity_poly.type
_entity_poly.pdbx_seq_one_letter_code
_entity_poly.pdbx_strand_id
1 'polypeptide(L)'
;YRRLNVEFNIKPEDCPIFYLYDRDYLSYKRNELRRKYVMKYTDPYGDEEGNQGQLLLSYPAVESYLLSCIQDNVFLQSYFLGKDLKPEVAKTGFSEEDIETDEHLIHAVTEMNRGLEAFKLGEYDLDNLAPTLLGVYDYQQEKQKTDATFSLLSLISMALLELGIITEYEDSDID
;
A
#
# COMPACT_ATOMS: atom_id res chain seq x y z
N TYR A 1 8.68 19.32 7.43
CA TYR A 1 9.08 20.18 6.30
C TYR A 1 10.18 21.17 6.68
N ARG A 2 10.00 22.01 7.73
CA ARG A 2 11.01 23.02 8.11
C ARG A 2 12.42 22.43 8.32
N ARG A 3 12.52 21.25 8.93
CA ARG A 3 13.79 20.57 9.17
C ARG A 3 14.45 20.11 7.86
N LEU A 4 13.69 19.54 6.94
CA LEU A 4 14.19 19.09 5.64
C LEU A 4 14.76 20.26 4.83
N ASN A 5 14.05 21.38 4.80
CA ASN A 5 14.50 22.56 4.09
C ASN A 5 15.75 23.19 4.73
N VAL A 6 15.74 23.38 6.06
CA VAL A 6 16.82 24.08 6.77
C VAL A 6 18.10 23.24 6.88
N GLU A 7 17.99 21.92 7.16
CA GLU A 7 19.15 21.06 7.37
C GLU A 7 19.70 20.45 6.09
N PHE A 8 18.82 20.17 5.10
CA PHE A 8 19.18 19.42 3.90
C PHE A 8 18.93 20.17 2.59
N ASN A 9 18.40 21.40 2.65
CA ASN A 9 18.00 22.20 1.48
C ASN A 9 17.04 21.44 0.53
N ILE A 10 16.19 20.57 1.10
CA ILE A 10 15.16 19.82 0.38
C ILE A 10 13.86 20.61 0.47
N LYS A 11 13.31 20.98 -0.67
CA LYS A 11 12.00 21.63 -0.74
C LYS A 11 10.91 20.56 -0.87
N PRO A 12 9.84 20.63 -0.07
CA PRO A 12 8.75 19.66 -0.12
C PRO A 12 8.13 19.50 -1.52
N GLU A 13 8.03 20.61 -2.26
CA GLU A 13 7.49 20.65 -3.62
C GLU A 13 8.35 19.90 -4.65
N ASP A 14 9.61 19.63 -4.33
CA ASP A 14 10.54 18.93 -5.22
C ASP A 14 10.61 17.42 -4.91
N CYS A 15 9.85 16.93 -3.93
CA CYS A 15 9.91 15.54 -3.45
C CYS A 15 8.54 14.89 -3.42
N PRO A 16 8.42 13.64 -3.87
CA PRO A 16 7.21 12.86 -3.66
C PRO A 16 7.02 12.56 -2.16
N ILE A 17 5.78 12.61 -1.70
CA ILE A 17 5.41 12.33 -0.32
C ILE A 17 4.42 11.16 -0.29
N PHE A 18 4.77 10.12 0.47
CA PHE A 18 3.90 8.98 0.70
C PHE A 18 3.53 8.89 2.18
N TYR A 19 2.23 8.74 2.44
CA TYR A 19 1.69 8.49 3.77
C TYR A 19 1.35 7.01 3.88
N LEU A 20 2.16 6.25 4.59
CA LEU A 20 1.93 4.83 4.84
C LEU A 20 1.08 4.68 6.10
N TYR A 21 -0.07 4.01 5.99
CA TYR A 21 -1.03 3.93 7.08
C TYR A 21 -1.66 2.54 7.20
N ASP A 22 -1.82 2.10 8.44
CA ASP A 22 -2.60 0.90 8.75
C ASP A 22 -4.09 1.19 8.63
N ARG A 23 -4.83 0.30 7.96
CA ARG A 23 -6.28 0.38 7.89
C ARG A 23 -6.93 -0.31 9.09
N ASP A 24 -6.35 -0.25 10.27
CA ASP A 24 -6.97 -0.78 11.47
C ASP A 24 -8.36 -0.18 11.66
N TYR A 25 -9.36 -1.05 11.77
CA TYR A 25 -10.77 -0.65 11.89
C TYR A 25 -11.06 0.26 13.07
N LEU A 26 -10.30 0.11 14.16
CA LEU A 26 -10.49 0.89 15.38
C LEU A 26 -9.96 2.32 15.28
N SER A 27 -9.06 2.59 14.34
CA SER A 27 -8.37 3.88 14.26
C SER A 27 -9.22 4.98 13.62
N TYR A 28 -10.12 4.65 12.68
CA TYR A 28 -10.87 5.66 11.93
C TYR A 28 -12.31 5.26 11.61
N LYS A 29 -13.23 6.21 11.73
CA LYS A 29 -14.59 6.05 11.21
C LYS A 29 -14.56 6.03 9.67
N ARG A 30 -15.23 5.04 9.07
CA ARG A 30 -15.22 4.74 7.64
C ARG A 30 -15.35 5.96 6.72
N ASN A 31 -16.43 6.74 6.87
CA ASN A 31 -16.72 7.87 5.98
C ASN A 31 -15.76 9.04 6.16
N GLU A 32 -15.15 9.14 7.33
CA GLU A 32 -14.18 10.18 7.65
C GLU A 32 -12.85 9.91 6.96
N LEU A 33 -12.35 8.67 7.03
CA LEU A 33 -11.11 8.27 6.37
C LEU A 33 -11.23 8.45 4.85
N ARG A 34 -12.32 7.95 4.23
CA ARG A 34 -12.53 8.07 2.79
C ARG A 34 -12.51 9.53 2.34
N ARG A 35 -13.34 10.36 2.96
CA ARG A 35 -13.54 11.76 2.53
C ARG A 35 -12.35 12.67 2.84
N LYS A 36 -11.75 12.52 4.03
CA LYS A 36 -10.71 13.43 4.49
C LYS A 36 -9.31 13.07 4.00
N TYR A 37 -9.10 11.80 3.68
CA TYR A 37 -7.75 11.30 3.41
C TYR A 37 -7.65 10.55 2.08
N VAL A 38 -8.41 9.48 1.85
CA VAL A 38 -8.27 8.64 0.66
C VAL A 38 -8.55 9.41 -0.62
N MET A 39 -9.58 10.27 -0.62
CA MET A 39 -9.94 11.10 -1.78
C MET A 39 -9.08 12.35 -1.92
N LYS A 40 -8.30 12.69 -0.90
CA LYS A 40 -7.58 13.96 -0.85
C LYS A 40 -6.10 13.79 -1.15
N TYR A 41 -5.51 12.70 -0.68
CA TYR A 41 -4.08 12.44 -0.82
C TYR A 41 -3.86 11.35 -1.86
N THR A 42 -3.94 11.74 -3.12
CA THR A 42 -3.89 10.84 -4.28
C THR A 42 -2.69 11.07 -5.19
N ASP A 43 -1.95 12.17 -4.98
CA ASP A 43 -0.79 12.55 -5.78
C ASP A 43 0.41 12.83 -4.86
N PRO A 44 1.54 12.10 -5.03
CA PRO A 44 2.71 12.29 -4.19
C PRO A 44 3.37 13.65 -4.35
N TYR A 45 3.21 14.32 -5.50
CA TYR A 45 3.78 15.64 -5.80
C TYR A 45 2.82 16.78 -5.47
N GLY A 46 1.54 16.49 -5.35
CA GLY A 46 0.50 17.44 -5.01
C GLY A 46 -0.48 17.71 -6.15
N ASP A 47 -1.71 18.00 -5.77
CA ASP A 47 -2.79 18.34 -6.68
C ASP A 47 -2.95 19.86 -6.87
N GLU A 48 -3.85 20.27 -7.76
CA GLU A 48 -4.18 21.66 -8.04
C GLU A 48 -4.75 22.41 -6.82
N GLU A 49 -5.28 21.68 -5.84
CA GLU A 49 -5.83 22.24 -4.59
C GLU A 49 -4.75 22.43 -3.52
N GLY A 50 -3.50 22.05 -3.81
CA GLY A 50 -2.36 22.16 -2.91
C GLY A 50 -2.31 21.05 -1.86
N ASN A 51 -3.00 19.91 -2.09
CA ASN A 51 -2.85 18.73 -1.26
C ASN A 51 -1.68 17.91 -1.79
N GLN A 52 -0.61 17.84 -1.02
CA GLN A 52 0.58 17.07 -1.38
C GLN A 52 0.64 15.78 -0.57
N GLY A 53 0.91 14.70 -1.26
CA GLY A 53 1.13 13.36 -0.70
C GLY A 53 0.10 12.35 -1.18
N GLN A 54 0.54 11.11 -1.23
CA GLN A 54 -0.27 9.97 -1.61
C GLN A 54 -0.46 9.05 -0.41
N LEU A 55 -1.72 8.72 -0.10
CA LEU A 55 -2.06 7.84 1.00
C LEU A 55 -2.09 6.38 0.54
N LEU A 56 -1.15 5.59 1.02
CA LEU A 56 -1.04 4.15 0.77
C LEU A 56 -1.45 3.38 2.02
N LEU A 57 -2.51 2.59 1.89
CA LEU A 57 -3.05 1.81 2.99
C LEU A 57 -2.57 0.36 2.96
N SER A 58 -2.29 -0.18 4.14
CA SER A 58 -2.10 -1.62 4.36
C SER A 58 -3.33 -2.20 5.07
N TYR A 59 -3.83 -3.34 4.61
CA TYR A 59 -5.06 -3.97 5.07
C TYR A 59 -4.78 -5.32 5.72
N PRO A 60 -5.08 -5.50 7.01
CA PRO A 60 -5.49 -4.46 7.95
C PRO A 60 -4.34 -3.57 8.44
N ALA A 61 -3.07 -4.00 8.32
CA ALA A 61 -1.90 -3.31 8.84
C ALA A 61 -0.64 -3.64 8.02
N VAL A 62 0.48 -2.97 8.33
CA VAL A 62 1.77 -3.11 7.60
C VAL A 62 2.31 -4.54 7.59
N GLU A 63 1.95 -5.37 8.56
CA GLU A 63 2.30 -6.79 8.57
C GLU A 63 1.82 -7.53 7.32
N SER A 64 0.79 -7.05 6.63
CA SER A 64 0.37 -7.61 5.33
C SER A 64 1.44 -7.41 4.26
N TYR A 65 2.20 -6.32 4.31
CA TYR A 65 3.35 -6.09 3.43
C TYR A 65 4.48 -7.10 3.70
N LEU A 66 4.83 -7.30 4.96
CA LEU A 66 5.86 -8.27 5.34
C LEU A 66 5.51 -9.68 4.87
N LEU A 67 4.24 -10.09 5.01
CA LEU A 67 3.80 -11.38 4.50
C LEU A 67 3.86 -11.44 2.97
N SER A 68 3.51 -10.36 2.27
CA SER A 68 3.58 -10.31 0.80
C SER A 68 5.01 -10.36 0.25
N CYS A 69 6.03 -10.09 1.07
CA CYS A 69 7.43 -10.26 0.68
C CYS A 69 7.87 -11.73 0.57
N ILE A 70 7.13 -12.67 1.21
CA ILE A 70 7.60 -14.06 1.39
C ILE A 70 6.53 -15.14 1.19
N GLN A 71 5.27 -14.77 1.00
CA GLN A 71 4.16 -15.73 0.87
C GLN A 71 3.32 -15.45 -0.36
N ASP A 72 3.01 -16.52 -1.10
CA ASP A 72 2.09 -16.46 -2.23
C ASP A 72 0.62 -16.36 -1.79
N ASN A 73 -0.16 -15.65 -2.59
CA ASN A 73 -1.61 -15.54 -2.46
C ASN A 73 -2.08 -15.03 -1.09
N VAL A 74 -1.31 -14.11 -0.51
CA VAL A 74 -1.64 -13.51 0.81
C VAL A 74 -3.01 -12.84 0.82
N PHE A 75 -3.45 -12.28 -0.31
CA PHE A 75 -4.75 -11.62 -0.47
C PHE A 75 -5.96 -12.55 -0.26
N LEU A 76 -5.77 -13.88 -0.31
CA LEU A 76 -6.81 -14.87 0.03
C LEU A 76 -7.02 -14.98 1.54
N GLN A 77 -6.06 -14.58 2.33
CA GLN A 77 -6.17 -14.52 3.79
C GLN A 77 -6.93 -13.27 4.21
N SER A 78 -7.63 -13.35 5.34
CA SER A 78 -8.44 -12.24 5.85
C SER A 78 -8.37 -12.14 7.35
N TYR A 79 -8.18 -10.90 7.85
CA TYR A 79 -8.09 -10.60 9.28
C TYR A 79 -8.89 -9.35 9.63
N PHE A 80 -9.35 -9.28 10.88
CA PHE A 80 -10.12 -8.14 11.37
C PHE A 80 -9.21 -7.01 11.83
N LEU A 81 -8.17 -7.32 12.60
CA LEU A 81 -7.23 -6.35 13.16
C LEU A 81 -5.78 -6.69 12.82
N GLY A 82 -4.96 -5.67 12.66
CA GLY A 82 -3.52 -5.82 12.45
C GLY A 82 -2.81 -6.58 13.57
N LYS A 83 -3.23 -6.39 14.82
CA LYS A 83 -2.67 -7.13 15.95
C LYS A 83 -2.81 -8.65 15.83
N ASP A 84 -3.80 -9.13 15.07
CA ASP A 84 -4.03 -10.56 14.88
C ASP A 84 -3.07 -11.15 13.83
N LEU A 85 -2.42 -10.29 13.01
CA LEU A 85 -1.39 -10.65 12.05
C LEU A 85 0.01 -10.79 12.67
N LYS A 86 0.30 -10.07 13.75
CA LYS A 86 1.63 -10.08 14.38
C LYS A 86 2.13 -11.48 14.74
N PRO A 87 1.29 -12.39 15.29
CA PRO A 87 1.71 -13.77 15.53
C PRO A 87 2.01 -14.56 14.24
N GLU A 88 1.32 -14.25 13.14
CA GLU A 88 1.55 -14.92 11.84
C GLU A 88 2.91 -14.49 11.25
N VAL A 89 3.21 -13.19 11.26
CA VAL A 89 4.53 -12.69 10.86
C VAL A 89 5.62 -13.29 11.76
N ALA A 90 5.43 -13.28 13.08
CA ALA A 90 6.42 -13.82 14.00
C ALA A 90 6.72 -15.31 13.78
N LYS A 91 5.75 -16.10 13.31
CA LYS A 91 5.96 -17.53 12.98
C LYS A 91 6.88 -17.74 11.77
N THR A 92 6.94 -16.77 10.86
CA THR A 92 7.82 -16.85 9.69
C THR A 92 9.28 -16.60 10.04
N GLY A 93 9.55 -15.92 11.14
CA GLY A 93 10.87 -15.41 11.51
C GLY A 93 11.36 -14.26 10.62
N PHE A 94 10.51 -13.74 9.73
CA PHE A 94 10.81 -12.63 8.82
C PHE A 94 10.42 -11.29 9.45
N SER A 95 11.25 -10.29 9.27
CA SER A 95 11.06 -8.93 9.78
C SER A 95 11.41 -7.89 8.71
N GLU A 96 11.15 -6.61 9.00
CA GLU A 96 11.57 -5.52 8.14
C GLU A 96 13.09 -5.44 7.92
N GLU A 97 13.89 -5.95 8.84
CA GLU A 97 15.36 -6.01 8.73
C GLU A 97 15.82 -7.06 7.72
N ASP A 98 14.96 -8.02 7.37
CA ASP A 98 15.24 -9.09 6.41
C ASP A 98 14.90 -8.69 4.96
N ILE A 99 14.31 -7.51 4.74
CA ILE A 99 14.02 -6.98 3.40
C ILE A 99 15.29 -6.40 2.78
N GLU A 100 16.28 -7.26 2.52
CA GLU A 100 17.58 -6.83 1.99
C GLU A 100 17.72 -7.06 0.47
N THR A 101 16.77 -7.75 -0.16
CA THR A 101 16.90 -8.18 -1.56
C THR A 101 15.77 -7.64 -2.42
N ASP A 102 16.11 -7.34 -3.68
CA ASP A 102 15.12 -7.00 -4.71
C ASP A 102 14.07 -8.10 -4.87
N GLU A 103 14.43 -9.36 -4.61
CA GLU A 103 13.51 -10.51 -4.70
C GLU A 103 12.30 -10.35 -3.77
N HIS A 104 12.51 -9.96 -2.51
CA HIS A 104 11.40 -9.72 -1.57
C HIS A 104 10.48 -8.57 -2.03
N LEU A 105 11.09 -7.51 -2.56
CA LEU A 105 10.34 -6.34 -3.02
C LEU A 105 9.55 -6.67 -4.30
N ILE A 106 10.14 -7.40 -5.24
CA ILE A 106 9.48 -7.88 -6.47
C ILE A 106 8.33 -8.83 -6.10
N HIS A 107 8.55 -9.74 -5.14
CA HIS A 107 7.51 -10.64 -4.66
C HIS A 107 6.32 -9.87 -4.08
N ALA A 108 6.58 -8.83 -3.29
CA ALA A 108 5.51 -7.98 -2.73
C ALA A 108 4.73 -7.22 -3.81
N VAL A 109 5.39 -6.74 -4.88
CA VAL A 109 4.73 -6.15 -6.06
C VAL A 109 3.84 -7.18 -6.74
N THR A 110 4.37 -8.38 -6.99
CA THR A 110 3.63 -9.48 -7.62
C THR A 110 2.38 -9.84 -6.83
N GLU A 111 2.49 -9.95 -5.51
CA GLU A 111 1.35 -10.23 -4.64
C GLU A 111 0.32 -9.09 -4.61
N MET A 112 0.77 -7.84 -4.64
CA MET A 112 -0.13 -6.70 -4.79
C MET A 112 -0.91 -6.79 -6.10
N ASN A 113 -0.24 -7.03 -7.23
CA ASN A 113 -0.87 -7.14 -8.55
C ASN A 113 -1.90 -8.29 -8.60
N ARG A 114 -1.53 -9.47 -8.09
CA ARG A 114 -2.46 -10.61 -7.97
C ARG A 114 -3.69 -10.26 -7.12
N GLY A 115 -3.50 -9.52 -6.03
CA GLY A 115 -4.60 -9.04 -5.19
C GLY A 115 -5.52 -8.07 -5.93
N LEU A 116 -4.97 -7.10 -6.67
CA LEU A 116 -5.75 -6.16 -7.48
C LEU A 116 -6.56 -6.87 -8.56
N GLU A 117 -5.97 -7.84 -9.26
CA GLU A 117 -6.65 -8.68 -10.23
C GLU A 117 -7.80 -9.49 -9.60
N ALA A 118 -7.52 -10.17 -8.47
CA ALA A 118 -8.53 -10.94 -7.73
C ALA A 118 -9.70 -10.08 -7.25
N PHE A 119 -9.46 -8.82 -6.92
CA PHE A 119 -10.47 -7.85 -6.53
C PHE A 119 -11.17 -7.21 -7.73
N LYS A 120 -10.77 -7.56 -8.96
CA LYS A 120 -11.31 -7.04 -10.22
C LYS A 120 -11.15 -5.52 -10.36
N LEU A 121 -10.04 -5.00 -9.87
CA LEU A 121 -9.72 -3.59 -9.97
C LEU A 121 -8.93 -3.25 -11.23
N GLY A 122 -8.49 -4.27 -11.98
CA GLY A 122 -7.77 -4.11 -13.23
C GLY A 122 -6.32 -3.64 -13.04
N GLU A 123 -5.74 -3.21 -14.15
CA GLU A 123 -4.43 -2.58 -14.17
C GLU A 123 -4.49 -1.18 -13.53
N TYR A 124 -3.41 -0.76 -12.90
CA TYR A 124 -3.27 0.60 -12.37
C TYR A 124 -2.38 1.45 -13.27
N ASP A 125 -2.59 2.74 -13.20
CA ASP A 125 -1.80 3.76 -13.88
C ASP A 125 -0.97 4.49 -12.81
N LEU A 126 0.37 4.40 -12.88
CA LEU A 126 1.25 5.07 -11.93
C LEU A 126 1.12 6.60 -12.01
N ASP A 127 0.83 7.13 -13.19
CA ASP A 127 0.59 8.57 -13.36
C ASP A 127 -0.75 9.02 -12.75
N ASN A 128 -1.66 8.08 -12.47
CA ASN A 128 -2.96 8.36 -11.86
C ASN A 128 -3.46 7.18 -10.99
N LEU A 129 -2.91 7.05 -9.80
CA LEU A 129 -3.29 5.97 -8.85
C LEU A 129 -4.62 6.21 -8.12
N ALA A 130 -5.21 7.39 -8.21
CA ALA A 130 -6.45 7.73 -7.49
C ALA A 130 -7.59 6.72 -7.69
N PRO A 131 -7.92 6.25 -8.92
CA PRO A 131 -8.96 5.25 -9.13
C PRO A 131 -8.66 3.93 -8.42
N THR A 132 -7.41 3.47 -8.46
CA THR A 132 -6.98 2.22 -7.83
C THR A 132 -7.06 2.31 -6.31
N LEU A 133 -6.54 3.39 -5.72
CA LEU A 133 -6.61 3.62 -4.26
C LEU A 133 -8.05 3.62 -3.76
N LEU A 134 -8.95 4.30 -4.47
CA LEU A 134 -10.38 4.34 -4.15
C LEU A 134 -11.04 2.99 -4.34
N GLY A 135 -10.74 2.27 -5.42
CA GLY A 135 -11.25 0.94 -5.72
C GLY A 135 -10.90 -0.06 -4.64
N VAL A 136 -9.62 -0.11 -4.25
CA VAL A 136 -9.15 -0.97 -3.14
C VAL A 136 -9.86 -0.60 -1.84
N TYR A 137 -9.93 0.69 -1.54
CA TYR A 137 -10.62 1.15 -0.33
C TYR A 137 -12.08 0.70 -0.29
N ASP A 138 -12.83 0.94 -1.37
CA ASP A 138 -14.25 0.61 -1.43
C ASP A 138 -14.48 -0.92 -1.40
N TYR A 139 -13.65 -1.72 -2.08
CA TYR A 139 -13.66 -3.19 -1.99
C TYR A 139 -13.45 -3.67 -0.54
N GLN A 140 -12.40 -3.21 0.11
CA GLN A 140 -12.08 -3.60 1.47
C GLN A 140 -13.14 -3.15 2.49
N GLN A 141 -13.77 -2.00 2.26
CA GLN A 141 -14.88 -1.54 3.11
C GLN A 141 -16.13 -2.41 2.95
N GLU A 142 -16.43 -2.87 1.73
CA GLU A 142 -17.56 -3.77 1.51
C GLU A 142 -17.31 -5.15 2.13
N LYS A 143 -16.10 -5.69 1.95
CA LYS A 143 -15.70 -6.94 2.61
C LYS A 143 -15.79 -6.83 4.14
N GLN A 144 -15.32 -5.74 4.71
CA GLN A 144 -15.39 -5.51 6.15
C GLN A 144 -16.83 -5.43 6.66
N LYS A 145 -17.78 -4.90 5.87
CA LYS A 145 -19.21 -4.90 6.24
C LYS A 145 -19.81 -6.31 6.21
N THR A 146 -19.42 -7.10 5.20
CA THR A 146 -20.02 -8.42 4.94
C THR A 146 -19.43 -9.48 5.85
N ASP A 147 -18.10 -9.52 5.94
CA ASP A 147 -17.36 -10.61 6.57
C ASP A 147 -16.72 -10.19 7.91
N ALA A 148 -16.81 -8.91 8.27
CA ALA A 148 -16.11 -8.29 9.40
C ALA A 148 -14.57 -8.45 9.34
N THR A 149 -14.00 -8.59 8.14
CA THR A 149 -12.55 -8.76 7.91
C THR A 149 -12.06 -7.93 6.73
N PHE A 150 -10.76 -7.75 6.63
CA PHE A 150 -10.06 -7.25 5.44
C PHE A 150 -9.27 -8.39 4.79
N SER A 151 -9.21 -8.45 3.47
CA SER A 151 -8.20 -9.24 2.77
C SER A 151 -6.82 -8.63 2.98
N LEU A 152 -5.79 -9.45 3.12
CA LEU A 152 -4.44 -8.94 3.22
C LEU A 152 -4.03 -8.29 1.90
N LEU A 153 -3.72 -7.02 1.96
CA LEU A 153 -3.16 -6.27 0.85
C LEU A 153 -2.42 -5.05 1.41
N SER A 154 -1.27 -4.76 0.85
CA SER A 154 -0.56 -3.50 1.11
C SER A 154 -0.28 -2.77 -0.19
N LEU A 155 -0.49 -1.46 -0.18
CA LEU A 155 -0.21 -0.59 -1.32
C LEU A 155 1.19 0.06 -1.24
N ILE A 156 2.04 -0.35 -0.30
CA ILE A 156 3.41 0.17 -0.14
C ILE A 156 4.22 -0.03 -1.43
N SER A 157 4.03 -1.15 -2.13
CA SER A 157 4.70 -1.45 -3.39
C SER A 157 4.49 -0.38 -4.46
N MET A 158 3.36 0.34 -4.45
CA MET A 158 3.11 1.45 -5.39
C MET A 158 4.11 2.60 -5.20
N ALA A 159 4.49 2.91 -3.95
CA ALA A 159 5.53 3.92 -3.71
C ALA A 159 6.89 3.48 -4.24
N LEU A 160 7.21 2.21 -4.15
CA LEU A 160 8.49 1.67 -4.63
C LEU A 160 8.58 1.70 -6.17
N LEU A 161 7.47 1.41 -6.84
CA LEU A 161 7.34 1.51 -8.31
C LEU A 161 7.41 2.98 -8.76
N GLU A 162 6.65 3.87 -8.13
CA GLU A 162 6.64 5.30 -8.42
C GLU A 162 8.02 5.95 -8.26
N LEU A 163 8.78 5.53 -7.24
CA LEU A 163 10.14 5.98 -6.99
C LEU A 163 11.19 5.34 -7.91
N GLY A 164 10.79 4.38 -8.75
CA GLY A 164 11.72 3.61 -9.59
C GLY A 164 12.73 2.77 -8.79
N ILE A 165 12.41 2.45 -7.54
CA ILE A 165 13.21 1.55 -6.69
C ILE A 165 13.08 0.12 -7.20
N ILE A 166 11.89 -0.22 -7.70
CA ILE A 166 11.58 -1.48 -8.38
C ILE A 166 11.01 -1.12 -9.75
N THR A 167 11.38 -1.88 -10.76
CA THR A 167 10.72 -1.84 -12.08
C THR A 167 9.91 -3.11 -12.26
N GLU A 168 8.71 -3.02 -12.81
CA GLU A 168 7.98 -4.22 -13.25
C GLU A 168 8.78 -4.88 -14.37
N TYR A 169 9.20 -6.12 -14.16
CA TYR A 169 9.71 -6.92 -15.26
C TYR A 169 8.52 -7.32 -16.13
N GLU A 170 8.47 -6.82 -17.35
CA GLU A 170 7.63 -7.44 -18.37
C GLU A 170 8.16 -8.87 -18.61
N ASP A 171 7.27 -9.86 -18.48
CA ASP A 171 7.56 -11.30 -18.72
C ASP A 171 7.98 -11.61 -20.19
N SER A 172 8.50 -10.62 -20.92
CA SER A 172 8.84 -10.72 -22.36
C SER A 172 10.23 -11.28 -22.65
N ASP A 173 11.05 -11.60 -21.65
CA ASP A 173 12.43 -12.05 -21.86
C ASP A 173 12.71 -13.50 -21.43
N ILE A 174 11.69 -14.38 -21.42
CA ILE A 174 11.91 -15.83 -21.31
C ILE A 174 11.59 -16.47 -22.67
N ASP A 175 12.55 -16.39 -23.58
CA ASP A 175 12.67 -17.26 -24.76
C ASP A 175 13.62 -18.45 -24.47
#